data_c6ff0c276a0f8a2f9c9303eb366da56a
#
_entry.id   c6ff0c276a0f8a2f9c9303eb366da56a
#
_cell.length_a   1.000
_cell.length_b   1.000
_cell.length_c   1.000
_cell.angle_alpha   90.00
_cell.angle_beta   90.00
_cell.angle_gamma   90.00
#
_symmetry.space_group_name_H-M   'P 1'
#
loop_
_entity.id
_entity.type
_entity.pdbx_description
1 polymer ?
#
loop_
_entity_poly.entity_id
_entity_poly.type
_entity_poly.pdbx_seq_one_letter_code
_entity_poly.pdbx_strand_id
1 'polypeptide(L)'
;MKLHVACGEVYLKGYVNIDIQGFVRQENAWKDPNETTFDNYYTKPLDFTPKDTRANFVIDERVNILLPWKWKDNTIDEVVMIQAMEHFTYFDGCYIVKEIHRVLKPGGKFVFDFPDIIETFNQYANDFDKLIRLLYCHYRDVFAAHKIGYNEETFTRLLKLENRTWSSIEFKEVVKHAYPTIGGVAVK
;
A
#
# COMPACT_ATOMS: atom_id res chain seq x y z
N MET A 1 4.32 -5.99 16.94
CA MET A 1 3.12 -5.31 16.39
C MET A 1 3.30 -5.19 14.88
N LYS A 2 2.22 -5.41 14.11
CA LYS A 2 2.21 -5.32 12.66
C LYS A 2 1.28 -4.19 12.22
N LEU A 3 1.66 -3.44 11.20
CA LEU A 3 0.89 -2.33 10.64
C LEU A 3 0.48 -2.63 9.20
N HIS A 4 -0.77 -2.35 8.86
CA HIS A 4 -1.27 -2.29 7.49
C HIS A 4 -1.57 -0.84 7.18
N VAL A 5 -0.72 -0.22 6.37
CA VAL A 5 -0.65 1.24 6.18
C VAL A 5 -1.35 1.64 4.90
N ALA A 6 -2.15 2.71 4.97
CA ALA A 6 -3.04 3.15 3.88
C ALA A 6 -3.89 1.98 3.38
N CYS A 7 -4.56 1.32 4.34
CA CYS A 7 -5.22 0.03 4.13
C CYS A 7 -6.44 0.11 3.20
N GLY A 8 -6.97 1.31 2.93
CA GLY A 8 -8.15 1.48 2.12
C GLY A 8 -9.33 0.66 2.64
N GLU A 9 -9.97 -0.09 1.75
CA GLU A 9 -11.14 -0.91 2.07
C GLU A 9 -10.80 -2.30 2.64
N VAL A 10 -9.51 -2.61 2.78
CA VAL A 10 -9.05 -3.95 3.18
C VAL A 10 -8.67 -3.96 4.64
N TYR A 11 -9.38 -4.75 5.45
CA TYR A 11 -9.05 -4.98 6.86
C TYR A 11 -8.25 -6.28 6.98
N LEU A 12 -6.95 -6.18 7.10
CA LEU A 12 -6.04 -7.32 7.16
C LEU A 12 -5.97 -7.88 8.57
N LYS A 13 -6.32 -9.17 8.70
CA LYS A 13 -6.36 -9.86 10.00
C LYS A 13 -4.97 -9.94 10.65
N GLY A 14 -4.90 -9.57 11.93
CA GLY A 14 -3.66 -9.63 12.71
C GLY A 14 -2.77 -8.40 12.58
N TYR A 15 -3.25 -7.35 11.91
CA TYR A 15 -2.58 -6.05 11.76
C TYR A 15 -3.37 -4.94 12.43
N VAL A 16 -2.70 -3.86 12.75
CA VAL A 16 -3.33 -2.57 13.01
C VAL A 16 -3.53 -1.89 11.67
N ASN A 17 -4.78 -1.79 11.23
CA ASN A 17 -5.18 -1.25 9.94
C ASN A 17 -5.37 0.26 10.05
N ILE A 18 -4.53 1.02 9.34
CA ILE A 18 -4.52 2.48 9.44
C ILE A 18 -4.73 3.13 8.08
N ASP A 19 -5.53 4.18 8.07
CA ASP A 19 -5.78 5.02 6.89
C ASP A 19 -6.12 6.45 7.31
N ILE A 20 -6.08 7.39 6.37
CA ILE A 20 -6.51 8.77 6.60
C ILE A 20 -8.05 8.90 6.60
N GLN A 21 -8.73 7.95 5.96
CA GLN A 21 -10.19 7.87 5.85
C GLN A 21 -10.70 6.56 6.47
N GLY A 22 -11.99 6.49 6.75
CA GLY A 22 -12.64 5.29 7.27
C GLY A 22 -13.28 5.47 8.63
N PHE A 23 -14.05 4.46 9.04
CA PHE A 23 -14.67 4.40 10.37
C PHE A 23 -13.71 3.74 11.35
N VAL A 24 -13.30 4.48 12.37
CA VAL A 24 -12.45 3.91 13.42
C VAL A 24 -13.25 2.85 14.18
N ARG A 25 -12.70 1.64 14.28
CA ARG A 25 -13.25 0.54 15.06
C ARG A 25 -13.28 0.93 16.53
N GLN A 26 -14.47 1.05 17.08
CA GLN A 26 -14.67 1.19 18.52
C GLN A 26 -15.11 -0.15 19.10
N GLU A 27 -14.80 -0.41 20.36
CA GLU A 27 -15.11 -1.69 21.04
C GLU A 27 -16.59 -2.09 20.98
N ASN A 28 -17.49 -1.13 20.75
CA ASN A 28 -18.94 -1.33 20.60
C ASN A 28 -19.45 -1.03 19.18
N ALA A 29 -18.58 -1.04 18.18
CA ALA A 29 -19.00 -0.75 16.81
C ALA A 29 -19.86 -1.91 16.27
N TRP A 30 -21.02 -1.55 15.81
CA TRP A 30 -22.07 -2.41 15.24
C TRP A 30 -21.71 -2.99 13.85
N LYS A 31 -20.49 -2.88 13.44
CA LYS A 31 -20.02 -3.44 12.17
C LYS A 31 -18.67 -4.09 12.38
N ASP A 32 -18.65 -5.41 12.36
CA ASP A 32 -17.38 -6.13 12.28
C ASP A 32 -16.73 -5.87 10.92
N PRO A 33 -15.43 -5.58 10.91
CA PRO A 33 -14.71 -5.49 9.64
C PRO A 33 -14.76 -6.85 8.94
N ASN A 34 -14.89 -6.84 7.61
CA ASN A 34 -14.65 -8.02 6.81
C ASN A 34 -13.14 -8.32 6.85
N GLU A 35 -12.72 -9.08 7.87
CA GLU A 35 -11.33 -9.48 8.02
C GLU A 35 -10.89 -10.36 6.85
N THR A 36 -9.73 -10.06 6.27
CA THR A 36 -9.14 -10.84 5.19
C THR A 36 -7.71 -11.26 5.50
N THR A 37 -7.14 -12.07 4.63
CA THR A 37 -5.75 -12.53 4.66
C THR A 37 -5.07 -12.17 3.34
N PHE A 38 -3.76 -12.37 3.20
CA PHE A 38 -3.06 -12.13 1.93
C PHE A 38 -3.64 -12.97 0.79
N ASP A 39 -4.00 -14.23 1.02
CA ASP A 39 -4.56 -15.13 0.00
C ASP A 39 -5.90 -14.65 -0.54
N ASN A 40 -6.61 -13.85 0.24
CA ASN A 40 -7.94 -13.33 -0.10
C ASN A 40 -7.98 -11.80 -0.07
N TYR A 41 -6.85 -11.14 -0.26
CA TYR A 41 -6.73 -9.69 -0.15
C TYR A 41 -7.66 -8.97 -1.15
N TYR A 42 -7.70 -9.45 -2.40
CA TYR A 42 -8.64 -9.03 -3.41
C TYR A 42 -9.45 -10.22 -3.93
N THR A 43 -10.63 -10.42 -3.38
CA THR A 43 -11.54 -11.51 -3.79
C THR A 43 -12.47 -11.13 -4.95
N LYS A 44 -12.52 -9.84 -5.31
CA LYS A 44 -13.39 -9.35 -6.38
C LYS A 44 -12.54 -8.97 -7.59
N PRO A 45 -13.00 -9.28 -8.81
CA PRO A 45 -12.44 -8.69 -10.02
C PRO A 45 -12.44 -7.17 -9.85
N LEU A 46 -11.41 -6.49 -10.38
CA LEU A 46 -11.40 -5.05 -10.45
C LEU A 46 -12.68 -4.56 -11.15
N ASP A 47 -13.65 -4.16 -10.34
CA ASP A 47 -14.84 -3.50 -10.84
C ASP A 47 -14.48 -2.04 -11.01
N PHE A 48 -14.13 -1.66 -12.24
CA PHE A 48 -13.85 -0.27 -12.61
C PHE A 48 -15.11 0.62 -12.57
N THR A 49 -16.26 0.06 -12.17
CA THR A 49 -17.44 0.89 -11.94
C THR A 49 -17.23 1.76 -10.71
N PRO A 50 -17.57 3.05 -10.82
CA PRO A 50 -17.47 3.97 -9.72
C PRO A 50 -18.44 3.62 -8.59
N LYS A 51 -18.00 2.84 -7.61
CA LYS A 51 -18.69 2.70 -6.33
C LYS A 51 -17.95 3.56 -5.31
N ASP A 52 -18.64 4.54 -4.76
CA ASP A 52 -18.13 5.31 -3.63
C ASP A 52 -18.24 4.44 -2.38
N THR A 53 -17.27 3.55 -2.20
CA THR A 53 -17.24 2.57 -1.11
C THR A 53 -16.39 3.03 0.05
N ARG A 54 -15.50 4.00 -0.17
CA ARG A 54 -14.51 4.46 0.82
C ARG A 54 -15.13 5.06 2.09
N ALA A 55 -16.35 5.57 2.02
CA ALA A 55 -17.05 6.11 3.18
C ALA A 55 -17.46 5.05 4.23
N ASN A 56 -17.36 3.76 3.90
CA ASN A 56 -17.93 2.68 4.71
C ASN A 56 -16.92 1.61 5.15
N PHE A 57 -15.61 1.82 5.00
CA PHE A 57 -14.63 0.86 5.47
C PHE A 57 -14.20 1.10 6.91
N VAL A 58 -13.84 0.03 7.59
CA VAL A 58 -13.43 0.04 9.00
C VAL A 58 -11.91 0.08 9.08
N ILE A 59 -11.40 0.89 9.97
CA ILE A 59 -9.96 1.00 10.30
C ILE A 59 -9.79 0.90 11.82
N ASP A 60 -8.59 0.54 12.27
CA ASP A 60 -8.28 0.58 13.70
C ASP A 60 -7.96 2.00 14.15
N GLU A 61 -7.21 2.75 13.33
CA GLU A 61 -6.82 4.12 13.64
C GLU A 61 -6.80 5.01 12.40
N ARG A 62 -7.25 6.25 12.58
CA ARG A 62 -7.12 7.28 11.54
C ARG A 62 -5.77 7.95 11.65
N VAL A 63 -4.92 7.73 10.65
CA VAL A 63 -3.54 8.23 10.62
C VAL A 63 -3.23 8.86 9.27
N ASN A 64 -2.75 10.11 9.30
CA ASN A 64 -2.11 10.70 8.14
C ASN A 64 -0.63 10.30 8.13
N ILE A 65 -0.27 9.39 7.23
CA ILE A 65 1.09 8.84 7.15
C ILE A 65 2.13 9.81 6.58
N LEU A 66 1.72 10.99 6.15
CA LEU A 66 2.61 12.09 5.75
C LEU A 66 3.00 13.00 6.93
N LEU A 67 2.47 12.74 8.13
CA LEU A 67 2.86 13.38 9.37
C LEU A 67 3.77 12.45 10.19
N PRO A 68 4.52 12.97 11.18
CA PRO A 68 5.38 12.15 12.02
C PRO A 68 4.63 10.97 12.66
N TRP A 69 5.16 9.76 12.44
CA TRP A 69 4.53 8.56 12.97
C TRP A 69 4.73 8.45 14.48
N LYS A 70 3.66 8.12 15.19
CA LYS A 70 3.65 7.98 16.66
C LYS A 70 4.48 6.81 17.20
N TRP A 71 4.74 5.80 16.36
CA TRP A 71 5.52 4.64 16.76
C TRP A 71 6.99 4.98 16.90
N LYS A 72 7.59 4.46 17.97
CA LYS A 72 9.02 4.66 18.27
C LYS A 72 9.88 3.86 17.29
N ASP A 73 11.14 4.24 17.20
CA ASP A 73 12.14 3.53 16.40
C ASP A 73 12.25 2.07 16.86
N ASN A 74 12.37 1.16 15.91
CA ASN A 74 12.60 -0.27 16.14
C ASN A 74 11.53 -0.95 17.01
N THR A 75 10.25 -0.62 16.84
CA THR A 75 9.15 -1.20 17.62
C THR A 75 8.20 -2.07 16.81
N ILE A 76 8.21 -1.96 15.48
CA ILE A 76 7.29 -2.66 14.58
C ILE A 76 7.97 -3.89 13.98
N ASP A 77 7.27 -5.01 13.98
CA ASP A 77 7.76 -6.28 13.43
C ASP A 77 7.56 -6.34 11.90
N GLU A 78 6.46 -5.75 11.42
CA GLU A 78 6.10 -5.79 10.00
C GLU A 78 5.22 -4.60 9.62
N VAL A 79 5.50 -4.01 8.47
CA VAL A 79 4.67 -2.99 7.82
C VAL A 79 4.23 -3.52 6.48
N VAL A 80 2.93 -3.45 6.18
CA VAL A 80 2.32 -3.84 4.91
C VAL A 80 1.74 -2.61 4.25
N MET A 81 2.01 -2.43 2.95
CA MET A 81 1.46 -1.37 2.13
C MET A 81 1.16 -1.93 0.73
N ILE A 82 -0.11 -2.14 0.42
CA ILE A 82 -0.60 -2.77 -0.81
C ILE A 82 -1.44 -1.77 -1.60
N GLN A 83 -1.11 -1.56 -2.88
CA GLN A 83 -1.83 -0.68 -3.80
C GLN A 83 -2.08 0.71 -3.21
N ALA A 84 -1.01 1.30 -2.68
CA ALA A 84 -1.09 2.59 -2.00
C ALA A 84 0.09 3.52 -2.34
N MET A 85 1.31 2.99 -2.57
CA MET A 85 2.50 3.82 -2.80
C MET A 85 2.37 4.72 -4.04
N GLU A 86 1.68 4.27 -5.07
CA GLU A 86 1.42 4.99 -6.32
C GLU A 86 0.53 6.23 -6.13
N HIS A 87 -0.20 6.30 -5.03
CA HIS A 87 -1.05 7.46 -4.69
C HIS A 87 -0.29 8.62 -4.04
N PHE A 88 0.99 8.46 -3.76
CA PHE A 88 1.84 9.47 -3.16
C PHE A 88 2.81 10.05 -4.19
N THR A 89 3.25 11.30 -3.98
CA THR A 89 4.32 11.87 -4.80
C THR A 89 5.65 11.17 -4.48
N TYR A 90 6.66 11.37 -5.33
CA TYR A 90 8.00 10.85 -5.07
C TYR A 90 8.55 11.28 -3.69
N PHE A 91 8.37 12.56 -3.33
CA PHE A 91 8.84 13.08 -2.04
C PHE A 91 8.07 12.51 -0.85
N ASP A 92 6.76 12.31 -1.00
CA ASP A 92 5.94 11.62 0.00
C ASP A 92 6.42 10.18 0.17
N GLY A 93 6.70 9.47 -0.92
CA GLY A 93 7.25 8.11 -0.92
C GLY A 93 8.59 8.02 -0.19
N CYS A 94 9.49 9.01 -0.42
CA CYS A 94 10.75 9.09 0.32
C CYS A 94 10.52 9.19 1.84
N TYR A 95 9.58 10.04 2.25
CA TYR A 95 9.22 10.20 3.66
C TYR A 95 8.59 8.92 4.24
N ILE A 96 7.64 8.33 3.54
CA ILE A 96 6.95 7.10 3.98
C ILE A 96 7.96 5.97 4.17
N VAL A 97 8.84 5.72 3.21
CA VAL A 97 9.87 4.66 3.32
C VAL A 97 10.85 4.95 4.46
N LYS A 98 11.19 6.22 4.70
CA LYS A 98 12.02 6.63 5.84
C LYS A 98 11.35 6.26 7.17
N GLU A 99 10.07 6.59 7.34
CA GLU A 99 9.32 6.27 8.55
C GLU A 99 9.13 4.76 8.72
N ILE A 100 8.81 4.02 7.63
CA ILE A 100 8.75 2.56 7.65
C ILE A 100 10.07 1.98 8.15
N HIS A 101 11.20 2.40 7.55
CA HIS A 101 12.51 1.90 7.96
C HIS A 101 12.83 2.28 9.41
N ARG A 102 12.48 3.49 9.86
CA ARG A 102 12.71 3.94 11.23
C ARG A 102 11.97 3.07 12.25
N VAL A 103 10.68 2.84 12.03
CA VAL A 103 9.84 2.11 13.01
C VAL A 103 10.07 0.60 13.01
N LEU A 104 10.53 0.02 11.89
CA LEU A 104 10.83 -1.41 11.82
C LEU A 104 11.98 -1.78 12.75
N LYS A 105 11.84 -2.90 13.45
CA LYS A 105 12.91 -3.55 14.19
C LYS A 105 14.02 -4.03 13.25
N PRO A 106 15.26 -4.23 13.73
CA PRO A 106 16.22 -5.06 13.00
C PRO A 106 15.60 -6.44 12.71
N GLY A 107 15.66 -6.90 11.46
CA GLY A 107 14.95 -8.09 10.98
C GLY A 107 13.45 -7.91 10.72
N GLY A 108 12.89 -6.73 10.98
CA GLY A 108 11.51 -6.39 10.64
C GLY A 108 11.29 -6.27 9.14
N LYS A 109 10.06 -6.49 8.67
CA LYS A 109 9.72 -6.63 7.26
C LYS A 109 8.86 -5.48 6.77
N PHE A 110 9.20 -4.95 5.61
CA PHE A 110 8.30 -4.14 4.80
C PHE A 110 7.78 -4.97 3.64
N VAL A 111 6.49 -5.27 3.64
CA VAL A 111 5.78 -5.99 2.58
C VAL A 111 5.06 -4.96 1.73
N PHE A 112 5.33 -4.96 0.42
CA PHE A 112 4.80 -3.98 -0.51
C PHE A 112 4.23 -4.64 -1.76
N ASP A 113 3.25 -3.97 -2.37
CA ASP A 113 2.68 -4.35 -3.66
C ASP A 113 2.00 -3.12 -4.29
N PHE A 114 2.26 -2.85 -5.56
CA PHE A 114 1.70 -1.74 -6.32
C PHE A 114 1.84 -1.99 -7.83
N PRO A 115 1.15 -1.22 -8.73
CA PRO A 115 1.23 -1.44 -10.16
C PRO A 115 2.65 -1.31 -10.73
N ASP A 116 3.06 -2.27 -11.58
CA ASP A 116 4.26 -2.14 -12.41
C ASP A 116 3.93 -1.28 -13.62
N ILE A 117 4.52 -0.08 -13.67
CA ILE A 117 4.21 0.86 -14.74
C ILE A 117 4.73 0.37 -16.11
N ILE A 118 5.87 -0.30 -16.15
CA ILE A 118 6.48 -0.77 -17.39
C ILE A 118 5.69 -1.95 -17.95
N GLU A 119 5.42 -2.95 -17.12
CA GLU A 119 4.65 -4.13 -17.54
C GLU A 119 3.20 -3.76 -17.83
N THR A 120 2.61 -2.82 -17.11
CA THR A 120 1.27 -2.28 -17.43
C THR A 120 1.26 -1.67 -18.83
N PHE A 121 2.28 -0.89 -19.18
CA PHE A 121 2.40 -0.29 -20.50
C PHE A 121 2.57 -1.37 -21.58
N ASN A 122 3.45 -2.33 -21.36
CA ASN A 122 3.71 -3.43 -22.29
C ASN A 122 2.45 -4.26 -22.54
N GLN A 123 1.71 -4.60 -21.50
CA GLN A 123 0.53 -5.46 -21.60
C GLN A 123 -0.69 -4.76 -22.23
N TYR A 124 -0.85 -3.46 -21.96
CA TYR A 124 -2.07 -2.72 -22.34
C TYR A 124 -1.84 -1.59 -23.35
N ALA A 125 -0.69 -1.57 -24.03
CA ALA A 125 -0.38 -0.54 -25.03
C ALA A 125 -1.45 -0.43 -26.16
N ASN A 126 -2.14 -1.54 -26.48
CA ASN A 126 -3.20 -1.60 -27.49
C ASN A 126 -4.62 -1.46 -26.89
N ASP A 127 -4.77 -1.30 -25.59
CA ASP A 127 -6.04 -1.07 -24.89
C ASP A 127 -5.92 0.24 -24.10
N PHE A 128 -6.11 1.35 -24.84
CA PHE A 128 -5.89 2.69 -24.32
C PHE A 128 -6.76 3.00 -23.09
N ASP A 129 -8.02 2.60 -23.10
CA ASP A 129 -8.93 2.87 -21.98
C ASP A 129 -8.46 2.16 -20.70
N LYS A 130 -8.04 0.91 -20.82
CA LYS A 130 -7.53 0.14 -19.70
C LYS A 130 -6.17 0.65 -19.24
N LEU A 131 -5.28 0.99 -20.17
CA LEU A 131 -3.99 1.58 -19.88
C LEU A 131 -4.13 2.87 -19.06
N ILE A 132 -4.96 3.81 -19.53
CA ILE A 132 -5.17 5.08 -18.82
C ILE A 132 -5.76 4.88 -17.43
N ARG A 133 -6.70 3.95 -17.29
CA ARG A 133 -7.28 3.63 -15.98
C ARG A 133 -6.25 3.04 -15.00
N LEU A 134 -5.35 2.18 -15.47
CA LEU A 134 -4.31 1.61 -14.63
C LEU A 134 -3.20 2.61 -14.29
N LEU A 135 -2.88 3.53 -15.23
CA LEU A 135 -1.86 4.56 -15.01
C LEU A 135 -2.32 5.69 -14.09
N TYR A 136 -3.57 6.11 -14.20
CA TYR A 136 -4.06 7.30 -13.49
C TYR A 136 -5.13 7.01 -12.44
N CYS A 137 -5.67 5.78 -12.41
CA CYS A 137 -6.80 5.39 -11.57
C CYS A 137 -8.04 6.26 -11.83
N HIS A 138 -8.92 6.41 -10.83
CA HIS A 138 -10.12 7.24 -10.95
C HIS A 138 -9.90 8.61 -10.30
N TYR A 139 -10.14 9.68 -11.07
CA TYR A 139 -10.09 11.06 -10.60
C TYR A 139 -11.30 11.44 -9.70
N ARG A 140 -11.68 10.61 -8.75
CA ARG A 140 -12.80 10.95 -7.87
C ARG A 140 -12.40 11.91 -6.77
N ASP A 141 -11.20 11.75 -6.27
CA ASP A 141 -10.61 12.59 -5.25
C ASP A 141 -9.08 12.58 -5.36
N VAL A 142 -8.43 13.46 -4.63
CA VAL A 142 -6.97 13.62 -4.64
C VAL A 142 -6.22 12.40 -4.09
N PHE A 143 -6.90 11.53 -3.36
CA PHE A 143 -6.30 10.31 -2.77
C PHE A 143 -6.37 9.13 -3.72
N ALA A 144 -7.32 9.12 -4.66
CA ALA A 144 -7.53 8.03 -5.59
C ALA A 144 -6.64 8.09 -6.85
N ALA A 145 -6.09 9.25 -7.18
CA ALA A 145 -5.25 9.41 -8.37
C ALA A 145 -3.85 8.82 -8.14
N HIS A 146 -3.34 8.06 -9.13
CA HIS A 146 -1.93 7.69 -9.17
C HIS A 146 -1.08 8.92 -9.50
N LYS A 147 -0.08 9.19 -8.69
CA LYS A 147 0.81 10.35 -8.83
C LYS A 147 2.18 9.97 -9.35
N ILE A 148 2.54 8.69 -9.21
CA ILE A 148 3.82 8.14 -9.66
C ILE A 148 3.67 6.68 -10.07
N GLY A 149 4.52 6.23 -10.99
CA GLY A 149 4.67 4.83 -11.31
C GLY A 149 6.06 4.33 -10.93
N TYR A 150 6.14 3.07 -10.55
CA TYR A 150 7.38 2.40 -10.20
C TYR A 150 7.63 1.19 -11.10
N ASN A 151 8.89 0.80 -11.18
CA ASN A 151 9.38 -0.52 -11.54
C ASN A 151 10.35 -0.99 -10.46
N GLU A 152 10.83 -2.22 -10.52
CA GLU A 152 11.74 -2.78 -9.50
C GLU A 152 12.98 -1.90 -9.27
N GLU A 153 13.59 -1.39 -10.34
CA GLU A 153 14.79 -0.55 -10.25
C GLU A 153 14.51 0.77 -9.53
N THR A 154 13.46 1.50 -9.94
CA THR A 154 13.12 2.81 -9.37
C THR A 154 12.67 2.68 -7.93
N PHE A 155 11.95 1.61 -7.59
CA PHE A 155 11.55 1.35 -6.22
C PHE A 155 12.73 0.90 -5.34
N THR A 156 13.64 0.09 -5.87
CA THR A 156 14.90 -0.24 -5.16
C THR A 156 15.71 1.02 -4.83
N ARG A 157 15.78 1.97 -5.76
CA ARG A 157 16.43 3.27 -5.49
C ARG A 157 15.74 4.04 -4.37
N LEU A 158 14.41 4.07 -4.35
CA LEU A 158 13.63 4.69 -3.28
C LEU A 158 13.91 4.05 -1.92
N LEU A 159 13.91 2.72 -1.85
CA LEU A 159 14.20 1.97 -0.63
C LEU A 159 15.59 2.31 -0.05
N LYS A 160 16.60 2.43 -0.92
CA LYS A 160 18.00 2.70 -0.54
C LYS A 160 18.36 4.19 -0.40
N LEU A 161 17.40 5.08 -0.58
CA LEU A 161 17.67 6.52 -0.49
C LEU A 161 18.20 6.91 0.90
N GLU A 162 19.03 7.95 0.97
CA GLU A 162 19.70 8.40 2.23
C GLU A 162 20.54 7.30 2.90
N ASN A 163 21.15 6.41 2.10
CA ASN A 163 21.98 5.29 2.56
C ASN A 163 21.25 4.33 3.52
N ARG A 164 19.91 4.22 3.38
CA ARG A 164 19.14 3.22 4.13
C ARG A 164 19.62 1.82 3.76
N THR A 165 19.90 1.02 4.76
CA THR A 165 20.35 -0.36 4.61
C THR A 165 19.20 -1.33 4.85
N TRP A 166 18.96 -2.20 3.88
CA TRP A 166 18.08 -3.35 4.01
C TRP A 166 18.94 -4.61 3.94
N SER A 167 18.73 -5.54 4.85
CA SER A 167 19.48 -6.81 4.86
C SER A 167 19.15 -7.67 3.64
N SER A 168 17.91 -7.56 3.15
CA SER A 168 17.51 -8.13 1.86
C SER A 168 16.35 -7.32 1.26
N ILE A 169 16.26 -7.36 -0.08
CA ILE A 169 15.10 -6.89 -0.86
C ILE A 169 14.81 -8.02 -1.84
N GLU A 170 13.63 -8.62 -1.73
CA GLU A 170 13.18 -9.71 -2.58
C GLU A 170 11.88 -9.30 -3.27
N PHE A 171 11.87 -9.33 -4.60
CA PHE A 171 10.65 -9.13 -5.40
C PHE A 171 9.97 -10.47 -5.64
N LYS A 172 8.67 -10.52 -5.37
CA LYS A 172 7.83 -11.72 -5.53
C LYS A 172 6.36 -11.35 -5.50
N GLU A 173 5.51 -12.22 -6.01
CA GLU A 173 4.06 -12.06 -5.85
C GLU A 173 3.70 -12.03 -4.35
N VAL A 174 3.03 -10.96 -3.93
CA VAL A 174 2.53 -10.78 -2.56
C VAL A 174 1.03 -10.96 -2.53
N VAL A 175 0.34 -10.33 -3.48
CA VAL A 175 -1.10 -10.41 -3.66
C VAL A 175 -1.39 -10.70 -5.13
N LYS A 176 -2.36 -11.56 -5.41
CA LYS A 176 -2.75 -11.89 -6.78
C LYS A 176 -3.61 -10.78 -7.38
N HIS A 177 -3.16 -10.25 -8.50
CA HIS A 177 -3.85 -9.20 -9.26
C HIS A 177 -4.24 -9.66 -10.67
N ALA A 178 -5.20 -8.95 -11.27
CA ALA A 178 -5.58 -9.12 -12.66
C ALA A 178 -4.73 -8.27 -13.64
N TYR A 179 -3.74 -7.56 -13.13
CA TYR A 179 -2.85 -6.67 -13.89
C TYR A 179 -1.43 -6.74 -13.29
N PRO A 180 -0.41 -6.31 -14.05
CA PRO A 180 0.97 -6.37 -13.57
C PRO A 180 1.21 -5.55 -12.32
N THR A 181 1.84 -6.16 -11.33
CA THR A 181 2.25 -5.51 -10.10
C THR A 181 3.69 -5.84 -9.73
N ILE A 182 4.29 -4.98 -8.94
CA ILE A 182 5.55 -5.20 -8.25
C ILE A 182 5.20 -5.52 -6.81
N GLY A 183 5.40 -6.76 -6.41
CA GLY A 183 5.30 -7.18 -5.02
C GLY A 183 6.65 -7.56 -4.45
N GLY A 184 6.80 -7.51 -3.13
CA GLY A 184 8.03 -7.93 -2.50
C GLY A 184 8.11 -7.71 -1.01
N VAL A 185 9.27 -8.06 -0.47
CA VAL A 185 9.62 -7.91 0.94
C VAL A 185 11.01 -7.31 1.07
N ALA A 186 11.12 -6.21 1.80
CA ALA A 186 12.39 -5.65 2.24
C ALA A 186 12.57 -5.91 3.74
N VAL A 187 13.71 -6.46 4.14
CA VAL A 187 14.05 -6.77 5.53
C VAL A 187 15.07 -5.77 6.05
N LYS A 188 14.78 -5.13 7.18
CA LYS A 188 15.69 -4.17 7.83
C LYS A 188 16.87 -4.83 8.52
#